data_b016ba8970f536569f985c7deedf0b15
#
_entry.id   b016ba8970f536569f985c7deedf0b15
#
_cell.length_a   1.000
_cell.length_b   1.000
_cell.length_c   1.000
_cell.angle_alpha   90.00
_cell.angle_beta   90.00
_cell.angle_gamma   90.00
#
_symmetry.space_group_name_H-M   'P 1'
#
loop_
_entity.id
_entity.type
_entity.pdbx_description
1 polymer ?
#
loop_
_entity_poly.entity_id
_entity_poly.type
_entity_poly.pdbx_seq_one_letter_code
_entity_poly.pdbx_strand_id
1 'polypeptide(L)'
;MNKKKLVFSGVQPTGNLHLGNYLGALKNFVSLQKEMSCIYCVVDLHAITVFQNPNELKDNVLETVASFLATGLNPDKSIIFNQSSVSGHAELAWILNCVSRIGWLNRMTQFKDKAGSDKEKASVGLYIYPN
;
A
#
# COMPACT_ATOMS: atom_id res chain seq x y z
N MET A 1 -7.70 -24.73 19.54
CA MET A 1 -7.66 -23.26 19.48
C MET A 1 -7.97 -22.82 18.05
N ASN A 2 -9.14 -22.20 17.84
CA ASN A 2 -9.46 -21.65 16.51
C ASN A 2 -8.54 -20.44 16.25
N LYS A 3 -7.54 -20.59 15.38
CA LYS A 3 -6.69 -19.46 14.96
C LYS A 3 -7.61 -18.44 14.25
N LYS A 4 -7.76 -17.24 14.79
CA LYS A 4 -8.41 -16.14 14.08
C LYS A 4 -7.72 -15.99 12.73
N LYS A 5 -8.51 -15.86 11.67
CA LYS A 5 -7.97 -15.55 10.34
C LYS A 5 -7.26 -14.20 10.38
N LEU A 6 -6.10 -14.12 9.74
CA LEU A 6 -5.33 -12.89 9.62
C LEU A 6 -5.70 -12.19 8.31
N VAL A 7 -6.04 -10.91 8.41
CA VAL A 7 -6.29 -10.01 7.27
C VAL A 7 -5.12 -9.05 7.15
N PHE A 8 -4.56 -8.95 5.98
CA PHE A 8 -3.58 -7.93 5.62
C PHE A 8 -4.12 -7.09 4.47
N SER A 9 -4.09 -5.77 4.61
CA SER A 9 -4.47 -4.86 3.53
C SER A 9 -3.75 -3.52 3.68
N GLY A 10 -3.74 -2.71 2.60
CA GLY A 10 -3.07 -1.42 2.62
C GLY A 10 -3.82 -0.35 1.84
N VAL A 11 -3.52 0.89 2.18
CA VAL A 11 -4.01 2.08 1.47
C VAL A 11 -2.82 2.95 1.09
N GLN A 12 -2.81 3.37 -0.16
CA GLN A 12 -1.78 4.28 -0.69
C GLN A 12 -2.05 5.71 -0.20
N PRO A 13 -1.05 6.41 0.35
CA PRO A 13 -1.20 7.80 0.82
C PRO A 13 -1.12 8.77 -0.37
N THR A 14 -2.18 8.83 -1.15
CA THR A 14 -2.26 9.70 -2.36
C THR A 14 -2.88 11.07 -2.07
N GLY A 15 -3.13 11.40 -0.80
CA GLY A 15 -3.88 12.59 -0.40
C GLY A 15 -5.39 12.49 -0.71
N ASN A 16 -6.17 13.41 -0.14
CA ASN A 16 -7.60 13.59 -0.43
C ASN A 16 -8.40 12.28 -0.51
N LEU A 17 -8.44 11.53 0.59
CA LEU A 17 -9.29 10.35 0.70
C LEU A 17 -10.74 10.75 0.39
N HIS A 18 -11.32 10.13 -0.60
CA HIS A 18 -12.68 10.41 -1.06
C HIS A 18 -13.65 9.28 -0.66
N LEU A 19 -14.93 9.51 -0.91
CA LEU A 19 -15.99 8.56 -0.56
C LEU A 19 -15.75 7.14 -1.11
N GLY A 20 -15.11 7.02 -2.29
CA GLY A 20 -14.75 5.74 -2.87
C GLY A 20 -13.74 4.96 -2.03
N ASN A 21 -12.74 5.63 -1.45
CA ASN A 21 -11.78 4.99 -0.54
C ASN A 21 -12.47 4.53 0.75
N TYR A 22 -13.38 5.35 1.28
CA TYR A 22 -14.16 4.99 2.45
C TYR A 22 -15.02 3.76 2.20
N LEU A 23 -15.84 3.77 1.17
CA LEU A 23 -16.77 2.67 0.87
C LEU A 23 -16.06 1.40 0.38
N GLY A 24 -15.00 1.56 -0.41
CA GLY A 24 -14.26 0.44 -1.00
C GLY A 24 -13.29 -0.25 -0.03
N ALA A 25 -12.73 0.48 0.93
CA ALA A 25 -11.71 -0.04 1.82
C ALA A 25 -12.04 0.18 3.30
N LEU A 26 -12.09 1.43 3.79
CA LEU A 26 -12.08 1.73 5.22
C LEU A 26 -13.29 1.16 5.96
N LYS A 27 -14.47 1.25 5.39
CA LYS A 27 -15.71 0.66 5.95
C LYS A 27 -15.56 -0.85 6.16
N ASN A 28 -14.91 -1.54 5.22
CA ASN A 28 -14.66 -2.98 5.31
C ASN A 28 -13.62 -3.28 6.39
N PHE A 29 -12.56 -2.47 6.50
CA PHE A 29 -11.54 -2.62 7.54
C PHE A 29 -12.15 -2.54 8.94
N VAL A 30 -13.01 -1.54 9.18
CA VAL A 30 -13.73 -1.38 10.45
C VAL A 30 -14.63 -2.58 10.77
N SER A 31 -15.22 -3.19 9.77
CA SER A 31 -16.04 -4.39 9.96
C SER A 31 -15.18 -5.60 10.29
N LEU A 32 -14.10 -5.81 9.53
CA LEU A 32 -13.21 -6.97 9.67
C LEU A 32 -12.49 -7.02 11.03
N GLN A 33 -12.09 -5.88 11.59
CA GLN A 33 -11.42 -5.85 12.89
C GLN A 33 -12.26 -6.39 14.06
N LYS A 34 -13.59 -6.53 13.89
CA LYS A 34 -14.47 -7.08 14.91
C LYS A 34 -14.33 -8.60 15.05
N GLU A 35 -14.00 -9.27 13.96
CA GLU A 35 -14.05 -10.73 13.85
C GLU A 35 -12.67 -11.37 13.62
N MET A 36 -11.73 -10.61 13.07
CA MET A 36 -10.43 -11.10 12.60
C MET A 36 -9.26 -10.35 13.25
N SER A 37 -8.09 -10.94 13.19
CA SER A 37 -6.84 -10.22 13.45
C SER A 37 -6.46 -9.44 12.20
N CYS A 38 -6.28 -8.12 12.30
CA CYS A 38 -6.07 -7.27 11.15
C CYS A 38 -4.75 -6.51 11.25
N ILE A 39 -4.08 -6.41 10.10
CA ILE A 39 -2.89 -5.61 9.88
C ILE A 39 -3.18 -4.68 8.71
N TYR A 40 -3.11 -3.37 8.94
CA TYR A 40 -3.34 -2.35 7.93
C TYR A 40 -2.09 -1.52 7.71
N CYS A 41 -1.69 -1.40 6.46
CA CYS A 41 -0.47 -0.74 6.04
C CYS A 41 -0.78 0.54 5.28
N VAL A 42 -0.11 1.64 5.64
CA VAL A 42 -0.01 2.80 4.74
C VAL A 42 1.16 2.55 3.82
N VAL A 43 0.87 2.32 2.53
CA VAL A 43 1.87 1.83 1.56
C VAL A 43 2.61 2.98 0.87
N ASP A 44 3.45 3.67 1.61
CA ASP A 44 4.26 4.79 1.16
C ASP A 44 5.37 4.36 0.18
N LEU A 45 5.99 3.19 0.35
CA LEU A 45 6.95 2.65 -0.62
C LEU A 45 6.27 2.38 -1.98
N HIS A 46 5.00 1.98 -1.96
CA HIS A 46 4.23 1.85 -3.19
C HIS A 46 3.92 3.21 -3.81
N ALA A 47 3.63 4.23 -2.99
CA ALA A 47 3.34 5.58 -3.50
C ALA A 47 4.51 6.18 -4.28
N ILE A 48 5.76 5.98 -3.84
CA ILE A 48 6.95 6.53 -4.49
C ILE A 48 7.33 5.85 -5.80
N THR A 49 6.61 4.81 -6.24
CA THR A 49 6.77 4.26 -7.60
C THR A 49 6.41 5.29 -8.67
N VAL A 50 5.62 6.28 -8.31
CA VAL A 50 5.35 7.50 -9.09
C VAL A 50 5.90 8.69 -8.29
N PHE A 51 6.43 9.71 -8.96
CA PHE A 51 7.01 10.88 -8.27
C PHE A 51 6.04 11.46 -7.23
N GLN A 52 6.55 11.64 -6.02
CA GLN A 52 5.86 12.28 -4.91
C GLN A 52 6.72 13.42 -4.37
N ASN A 53 6.11 14.55 -4.03
CA ASN A 53 6.78 15.57 -3.22
C ASN A 53 6.98 15.02 -1.81
N PRO A 54 8.21 14.99 -1.26
CA PRO A 54 8.47 14.38 0.05
C PRO A 54 7.67 15.00 1.21
N ASN A 55 7.45 16.32 1.19
CA ASN A 55 6.68 16.99 2.25
C ASN A 55 5.20 16.61 2.15
N GLU A 56 4.63 16.65 0.95
CA GLU A 56 3.25 16.24 0.72
C GLU A 56 3.03 14.77 1.05
N LEU A 57 3.98 13.89 0.70
CA LEU A 57 3.89 12.47 1.03
C LEU A 57 3.82 12.25 2.54
N LYS A 58 4.65 12.96 3.31
CA LYS A 58 4.62 12.88 4.77
C LYS A 58 3.26 13.29 5.32
N ASP A 59 2.70 14.38 4.85
CA ASP A 59 1.41 14.89 5.28
C ASP A 59 0.28 13.91 4.88
N ASN A 60 0.34 13.37 3.67
CA ASN A 60 -0.60 12.37 3.17
C ASN A 60 -0.58 11.06 3.97
N VAL A 61 0.61 10.64 4.44
CA VAL A 61 0.72 9.47 5.34
C VAL A 61 -0.02 9.74 6.64
N LEU A 62 0.21 10.91 7.26
CA LEU A 62 -0.46 11.29 8.51
C LEU A 62 -1.98 11.42 8.32
N GLU A 63 -2.42 12.03 7.25
CA GLU A 63 -3.84 12.17 6.90
C GLU A 63 -4.52 10.80 6.69
N THR A 64 -3.82 9.87 6.03
CA THR A 64 -4.32 8.51 5.83
C THR A 64 -4.53 7.79 7.16
N VAL A 65 -3.55 7.87 8.08
CA VAL A 65 -3.69 7.29 9.42
C VAL A 65 -4.80 7.97 10.21
N ALA A 66 -4.89 9.29 10.17
CA ALA A 66 -5.95 10.05 10.83
C ALA A 66 -7.33 9.61 10.31
N SER A 67 -7.46 9.39 9.00
CA SER A 67 -8.69 8.90 8.39
C SER A 67 -9.04 7.47 8.83
N PHE A 68 -8.05 6.59 9.00
CA PHE A 68 -8.26 5.25 9.55
C PHE A 68 -8.89 5.34 10.95
N LEU A 69 -8.32 6.18 11.82
CA LEU A 69 -8.81 6.36 13.19
C LEU A 69 -10.20 7.02 13.21
N ALA A 70 -10.39 8.07 12.41
CA ALA A 70 -11.67 8.79 12.32
C ALA A 70 -12.82 7.92 11.82
N THR A 71 -12.53 6.94 10.95
CA THR A 71 -13.54 5.99 10.45
C THR A 71 -13.85 4.85 11.42
N GLY A 72 -13.11 4.73 12.52
CA GLY A 72 -13.37 3.76 13.59
C GLY A 72 -12.42 2.58 13.63
N LEU A 73 -11.29 2.62 12.90
CA LEU A 73 -10.22 1.66 13.12
C LEU A 73 -9.62 1.90 14.52
N ASN A 74 -9.54 0.83 15.29
CA ASN A 74 -9.01 0.86 16.65
C ASN A 74 -7.60 0.24 16.69
N PRO A 75 -6.57 1.02 17.05
CA PRO A 75 -5.19 0.54 17.11
C PRO A 75 -4.95 -0.50 18.21
N ASP A 76 -5.83 -0.61 19.22
CA ASP A 76 -5.75 -1.68 20.22
C ASP A 76 -6.22 -3.04 19.67
N LYS A 77 -6.95 -3.05 18.55
CA LYS A 77 -7.52 -4.25 17.91
C LYS A 77 -6.82 -4.64 16.61
N SER A 78 -6.23 -3.67 15.95
CA SER A 78 -5.60 -3.84 14.64
C SER A 78 -4.21 -3.22 14.65
N ILE A 79 -3.26 -3.89 14.01
CA ILE A 79 -1.94 -3.29 13.77
C ILE A 79 -2.08 -2.29 12.63
N ILE A 80 -1.66 -1.06 12.85
CA ILE A 80 -1.58 -0.02 11.82
C ILE A 80 -0.11 0.42 11.74
N PHE A 81 0.47 0.40 10.55
CA PHE A 81 1.87 0.76 10.38
C PHE A 81 2.15 1.40 9.02
N ASN A 82 3.26 2.13 8.92
CA ASN A 82 3.76 2.66 7.67
C ASN A 82 4.75 1.68 7.03
N GLN A 83 4.61 1.38 5.75
CA GLN A 83 5.38 0.36 5.05
C GLN A 83 6.89 0.60 5.14
N SER A 84 7.35 1.84 4.99
CA SER A 84 8.78 2.19 5.08
C SER A 84 9.39 2.01 6.48
N SER A 85 8.56 1.90 7.52
CA SER A 85 9.03 1.62 8.88
C SER A 85 9.51 0.18 9.10
N VAL A 86 9.28 -0.71 8.12
CA VAL A 86 9.69 -2.12 8.16
C VAL A 86 10.69 -2.38 7.03
N SER A 87 11.99 -2.38 7.36
CA SER A 87 13.09 -2.56 6.38
C SER A 87 12.96 -3.84 5.56
N GLY A 88 12.40 -4.88 6.15
CA GLY A 88 12.17 -6.17 5.49
C GLY A 88 11.38 -6.10 4.18
N HIS A 89 10.53 -5.08 3.98
CA HIS A 89 9.85 -4.88 2.70
C HIS A 89 10.83 -4.57 1.57
N ALA A 90 11.76 -3.64 1.80
CA ALA A 90 12.77 -3.27 0.81
C ALA A 90 13.78 -4.40 0.59
N GLU A 91 14.18 -5.10 1.66
CA GLU A 91 15.10 -6.24 1.60
C GLU A 91 14.50 -7.39 0.79
N LEU A 92 13.24 -7.76 1.07
CA LEU A 92 12.54 -8.80 0.33
C LEU A 92 12.31 -8.41 -1.12
N ALA A 93 11.94 -7.16 -1.38
CA ALA A 93 11.79 -6.65 -2.74
C ALA A 93 13.09 -6.80 -3.53
N TRP A 94 14.27 -6.50 -2.92
CA TRP A 94 15.55 -6.71 -3.57
C TRP A 94 15.79 -8.17 -3.94
N ILE A 95 15.54 -9.09 -3.01
CA ILE A 95 15.68 -10.54 -3.24
C ILE A 95 14.77 -11.00 -4.39
N LEU A 96 13.51 -10.58 -4.37
CA LEU A 96 12.55 -10.92 -5.42
C LEU A 96 12.96 -10.35 -6.77
N ASN A 97 13.50 -9.14 -6.82
CA ASN A 97 14.02 -8.54 -8.06
C ASN A 97 15.19 -9.34 -8.65
N CYS A 98 16.03 -9.94 -7.79
CA CYS A 98 17.17 -10.77 -8.25
C CYS A 98 16.71 -12.10 -8.88
N VAL A 99 15.55 -12.61 -8.53
CA VAL A 99 15.01 -13.89 -9.06
C VAL A 99 13.93 -13.69 -10.11
N SER A 100 13.34 -12.51 -10.21
CA SER A 100 12.30 -12.18 -11.18
C SER A 100 12.87 -12.02 -12.59
N ARG A 101 12.08 -12.41 -13.58
CA ARG A 101 12.49 -12.34 -14.98
C ARG A 101 11.84 -11.15 -15.68
N ILE A 102 12.60 -10.37 -16.42
CA ILE A 102 12.12 -9.24 -17.23
C ILE A 102 10.93 -9.62 -18.10
N GLY A 103 10.93 -10.83 -18.68
CA GLY A 103 9.82 -11.31 -19.50
C GLY A 103 8.52 -11.53 -18.72
N TRP A 104 8.57 -11.72 -17.40
CA TRP A 104 7.37 -11.77 -16.55
C TRP A 104 6.83 -10.35 -16.33
N LEU A 105 7.70 -9.40 -15.98
CA LEU A 105 7.36 -8.00 -15.76
C LEU A 105 6.76 -7.34 -17.00
N ASN A 106 7.30 -7.65 -18.19
CA ASN A 106 6.78 -7.13 -19.47
C ASN A 106 5.32 -7.56 -19.76
N ARG A 107 4.83 -8.62 -19.13
CA ARG A 107 3.45 -9.08 -19.26
C ARG A 107 2.49 -8.45 -18.27
N MET A 108 3.01 -7.79 -17.23
CA MET A 108 2.18 -7.16 -16.19
C MET A 108 1.40 -5.97 -16.74
N THR A 109 0.10 -5.96 -16.48
CA THR A 109 -0.79 -4.89 -16.95
C THR A 109 -0.61 -3.60 -16.17
N GLN A 110 -0.33 -3.69 -14.87
CA GLN A 110 -0.20 -2.53 -13.98
C GLN A 110 0.85 -1.52 -14.46
N PHE A 111 2.00 -2.00 -14.94
CA PHE A 111 3.01 -1.10 -15.52
C PHE A 111 2.47 -0.39 -16.76
N LYS A 112 1.79 -1.13 -17.63
CA LYS A 112 1.23 -0.58 -18.88
C LYS A 112 0.18 0.49 -18.60
N ASP A 113 -0.68 0.23 -17.62
CA ASP A 113 -1.77 1.13 -17.25
C ASP A 113 -1.26 2.42 -16.59
N LYS A 114 -0.26 2.31 -15.69
CA LYS A 114 0.27 3.45 -14.94
C LYS A 114 1.35 4.25 -15.66
N ALA A 115 2.15 3.61 -16.52
CA ALA A 115 3.17 4.30 -17.30
C ALA A 115 2.59 5.19 -18.42
N GLY A 116 1.33 4.97 -18.80
CA GLY A 116 0.67 5.73 -19.86
C GLY A 116 1.35 5.60 -21.21
N SER A 117 1.35 6.68 -22.00
CA SER A 117 1.95 6.72 -23.35
C SER A 117 3.47 6.86 -23.33
N ASP A 118 4.04 7.41 -22.24
CA ASP A 118 5.48 7.72 -22.14
C ASP A 118 6.19 6.74 -21.20
N LYS A 119 6.35 5.51 -21.65
CA LYS A 119 6.95 4.44 -20.85
C LYS A 119 8.42 4.68 -20.51
N GLU A 120 9.12 5.48 -21.32
CA GLU A 120 10.55 5.77 -21.10
C GLU A 120 10.77 6.69 -19.89
N LYS A 121 9.77 7.47 -19.50
CA LYS A 121 9.80 8.31 -18.29
C LYS A 121 9.32 7.59 -17.02
N ALA A 122 8.79 6.38 -17.16
CA ALA A 122 8.36 5.61 -16.01
C ALA A 122 9.55 5.19 -15.13
N SER A 123 9.36 5.23 -13.82
CA SER A 123 10.41 4.80 -12.90
C SER A 123 10.64 3.29 -12.96
N VAL A 124 11.86 2.85 -12.69
CA VAL A 124 12.17 1.42 -12.51
C VAL A 124 11.32 0.84 -11.38
N GLY A 125 11.09 1.62 -10.31
CA GLY A 125 10.21 1.23 -9.21
C GLY A 125 8.80 0.87 -9.68
N LEU A 126 8.22 1.63 -10.62
CA LEU A 126 6.92 1.32 -11.20
C LEU A 126 6.93 0.02 -12.02
N TYR A 127 8.06 -0.29 -12.65
CA TYR A 127 8.19 -1.51 -13.46
C TYR A 127 8.30 -2.78 -12.61
N ILE A 128 8.98 -2.69 -11.46
CA ILE A 128 9.27 -3.85 -10.60
C ILE A 128 8.31 -4.01 -9.42
N TYR A 129 7.50 -3.00 -9.08
CA TYR A 129 6.65 -3.04 -7.88
C TYR A 129 5.63 -4.20 -7.82
N PRO A 130 5.23 -4.86 -8.92
CA PRO A 130 4.35 -6.02 -8.85
C PRO A 130 5.02 -7.30 -8.33
N ASN A 131 6.32 -7.27 -8.05
CA ASN A 131 7.07 -8.41 -7.50
C ASN A 131 6.76 -8.69 -6.03
#